data_9285db76818a2d8874cf2d8ece348028
#
_entry.id   9285db76818a2d8874cf2d8ece348028
#
_cell.length_a   1.000
_cell.length_b   1.000
_cell.length_c   1.000
_cell.angle_alpha   90.00
_cell.angle_beta   90.00
_cell.angle_gamma   90.00
#
_symmetry.space_group_name_H-M   'P 1'
#
loop_
_entity.id
_entity.type
_entity.pdbx_description
1 polymer ?
#
loop_
_entity_poly.entity_id
_entity_poly.type
_entity_poly.pdbx_seq_one_letter_code
_entity_poly.pdbx_strand_id
1 'polypeptide(L)'
;MATKQPPSAGAPAAAGPIKLENTAKRDSLRALEQRYQDEWAAQHVFDVDAPVNEPELRDMTPQEVRAKYPKFFATIPYAYMNGSLHLGHAFTLSKVEFATGYERMCGKRALFPWAFHCTGMPIRAAADKLIREINMFGEDFSGFEEHERQEAEKAVEPEQ
;
A
#
# COMPACT_ATOMS: atom_id res chain seq x y z
N MET A 1 17.24 8.43 56.61
CA MET A 1 16.77 7.29 55.84
C MET A 1 16.96 7.65 54.37
N ALA A 2 17.96 7.10 53.72
CA ALA A 2 18.28 7.39 52.31
C ALA A 2 17.50 6.38 51.44
N THR A 3 16.57 6.90 50.64
CA THR A 3 15.83 6.12 49.66
C THR A 3 16.70 5.83 48.44
N LYS A 4 17.03 4.54 48.27
CA LYS A 4 17.81 3.98 47.17
C LYS A 4 16.95 3.97 45.89
N GLN A 5 17.32 4.80 44.92
CA GLN A 5 16.68 4.80 43.58
C GLN A 5 16.97 3.49 42.85
N PRO A 6 15.99 2.86 42.19
CA PRO A 6 16.22 1.64 41.41
C PRO A 6 17.06 1.95 40.16
N PRO A 7 17.88 1.02 39.68
CA PRO A 7 18.70 1.24 38.48
C PRO A 7 17.82 1.41 37.24
N SER A 8 18.14 2.43 36.43
CA SER A 8 17.52 2.68 35.15
C SER A 8 17.76 1.48 34.22
N ALA A 9 16.68 0.88 33.71
CA ALA A 9 16.76 -0.14 32.69
C ALA A 9 17.37 0.47 31.41
N GLY A 10 18.58 0.02 31.07
CA GLY A 10 19.24 0.40 29.82
C GLY A 10 18.33 0.11 28.63
N ALA A 11 18.32 1.02 27.64
CA ALA A 11 17.61 0.81 26.39
C ALA A 11 18.03 -0.52 25.75
N PRO A 12 17.10 -1.30 25.19
CA PRO A 12 17.46 -2.55 24.53
C PRO A 12 18.38 -2.22 23.34
N ALA A 13 19.55 -2.87 23.31
CA ALA A 13 20.47 -2.80 22.19
C ALA A 13 19.70 -3.12 20.90
N ALA A 14 19.91 -2.30 19.85
CA ALA A 14 19.31 -2.52 18.56
C ALA A 14 19.56 -3.96 18.11
N ALA A 15 18.49 -4.74 17.99
CA ALA A 15 18.56 -6.12 17.54
C ALA A 15 19.12 -6.10 16.12
N GLY A 16 20.29 -6.69 15.89
CA GLY A 16 20.84 -6.89 14.56
C GLY A 16 19.83 -7.58 13.63
N PRO A 17 20.03 -7.55 12.32
CA PRO A 17 19.08 -8.09 11.36
C PRO A 17 18.79 -9.56 11.69
N ILE A 18 17.50 -9.91 11.85
CA ILE A 18 17.05 -11.27 12.13
C ILE A 18 17.48 -12.15 10.97
N LYS A 19 18.41 -13.06 11.22
CA LYS A 19 18.88 -14.04 10.25
C LYS A 19 17.85 -15.17 10.17
N LEU A 20 17.03 -15.19 9.13
CA LEU A 20 16.08 -16.28 8.90
C LEU A 20 16.85 -17.53 8.46
N GLU A 21 16.77 -18.60 9.24
CA GLU A 21 17.48 -19.86 8.96
C GLU A 21 16.89 -20.63 7.77
N ASN A 22 15.59 -20.47 7.49
CA ASN A 22 14.92 -21.14 6.37
C ASN A 22 14.01 -20.18 5.61
N THR A 23 14.40 -19.81 4.40
CA THR A 23 13.66 -18.90 3.51
C THR A 23 12.99 -19.63 2.35
N ALA A 24 13.12 -20.94 2.22
CA ALA A 24 12.66 -21.70 1.05
C ALA A 24 11.17 -21.49 0.73
N LYS A 25 10.30 -21.47 1.74
CA LYS A 25 8.87 -21.20 1.52
C LYS A 25 8.62 -19.77 1.00
N ARG A 26 9.29 -18.78 1.57
CA ARG A 26 9.18 -17.38 1.15
C ARG A 26 9.63 -17.23 -0.30
N ASP A 27 10.77 -17.81 -0.64
CA ASP A 27 11.38 -17.67 -1.95
C ASP A 27 10.54 -18.41 -3.02
N SER A 28 9.99 -19.57 -2.69
CA SER A 28 9.02 -20.29 -3.52
C SER A 28 7.74 -19.48 -3.76
N LEU A 29 7.18 -18.84 -2.73
CA LEU A 29 5.98 -18.00 -2.86
C LEU A 29 6.24 -16.77 -3.74
N ARG A 30 7.41 -16.13 -3.60
CA ARG A 30 7.80 -15.01 -4.45
C ARG A 30 7.96 -15.40 -5.92
N ALA A 31 8.54 -16.56 -6.18
CA ALA A 31 8.67 -17.07 -7.53
C ALA A 31 7.30 -17.39 -8.18
N LEU A 32 6.37 -17.95 -7.38
CA LEU A 32 4.98 -18.16 -7.84
C LEU A 32 4.25 -16.85 -8.11
N GLU A 33 4.40 -15.88 -7.22
CA GLU A 33 3.80 -14.55 -7.36
C GLU A 33 4.25 -13.90 -8.67
N GLN A 34 5.55 -13.82 -8.91
CA GLN A 34 6.08 -13.23 -10.14
C GLN A 34 5.56 -13.95 -11.40
N ARG A 35 5.59 -15.29 -11.40
CA ARG A 35 5.10 -16.08 -12.51
C ARG A 35 3.64 -15.80 -12.85
N TYR A 36 2.78 -15.73 -11.83
CA TYR A 36 1.36 -15.46 -12.06
C TYR A 36 1.09 -14.01 -12.43
N GLN A 37 1.84 -13.05 -11.90
CA GLN A 37 1.73 -11.65 -12.32
C GLN A 37 2.06 -11.49 -13.81
N ASP A 38 3.12 -12.13 -14.28
CA ASP A 38 3.51 -12.12 -15.70
C ASP A 38 2.44 -12.79 -16.58
N GLU A 39 1.91 -13.93 -16.14
CA GLU A 39 0.84 -14.64 -16.84
C GLU A 39 -0.45 -13.84 -16.93
N TRP A 40 -0.88 -13.23 -15.84
CA TRP A 40 -2.08 -12.39 -15.79
C TRP A 40 -1.94 -11.13 -16.64
N ALA A 41 -0.76 -10.52 -16.65
CA ALA A 41 -0.48 -9.38 -17.52
C ALA A 41 -0.55 -9.77 -19.00
N ALA A 42 0.06 -10.91 -19.38
CA ALA A 42 0.05 -11.39 -20.74
C ALA A 42 -1.36 -11.79 -21.24
N GLN A 43 -2.20 -12.29 -20.36
CA GLN A 43 -3.58 -12.70 -20.67
C GLN A 43 -4.62 -11.59 -20.47
N HIS A 44 -4.22 -10.41 -20.02
CA HIS A 44 -5.12 -9.29 -19.73
C HIS A 44 -6.28 -9.65 -18.79
N VAL A 45 -6.02 -10.49 -17.78
CA VAL A 45 -7.04 -11.08 -16.89
C VAL A 45 -7.86 -10.02 -16.16
N PHE A 46 -7.28 -8.86 -15.90
CA PHE A 46 -7.92 -7.78 -15.13
C PHE A 46 -8.57 -6.71 -16.02
N ASP A 47 -8.38 -6.80 -17.34
CA ASP A 47 -8.98 -5.85 -18.27
C ASP A 47 -10.45 -6.19 -18.47
N VAL A 48 -11.31 -5.23 -18.19
CA VAL A 48 -12.77 -5.41 -18.29
C VAL A 48 -13.39 -4.21 -18.97
N ASP A 49 -13.69 -4.37 -20.25
CA ASP A 49 -14.40 -3.35 -21.02
C ASP A 49 -15.91 -3.51 -20.96
N ALA A 50 -16.63 -2.41 -21.20
CA ALA A 50 -18.06 -2.47 -21.41
C ALA A 50 -18.35 -3.23 -22.73
N PRO A 51 -19.45 -3.98 -22.83
CA PRO A 51 -19.81 -4.75 -24.03
C PRO A 51 -20.38 -3.87 -25.14
N VAL A 52 -19.72 -2.73 -25.43
CA VAL A 52 -20.23 -1.70 -26.36
C VAL A 52 -20.23 -2.11 -27.83
N ASN A 53 -19.44 -3.10 -28.18
CA ASN A 53 -19.29 -3.56 -29.56
C ASN A 53 -20.25 -4.72 -29.93
N GLU A 54 -21.11 -5.12 -29.01
CA GLU A 54 -22.10 -6.16 -29.27
C GLU A 54 -23.33 -5.56 -29.94
N PRO A 55 -23.61 -5.89 -31.22
CA PRO A 55 -24.71 -5.25 -31.99
C PRO A 55 -26.07 -5.43 -31.33
N GLU A 56 -26.27 -6.57 -30.65
CA GLU A 56 -27.51 -6.93 -29.98
C GLU A 56 -27.88 -6.04 -28.77
N LEU A 57 -26.89 -5.30 -28.21
CA LEU A 57 -27.16 -4.44 -27.04
C LEU A 57 -28.16 -3.32 -27.35
N ARG A 58 -28.28 -2.93 -28.62
CA ARG A 58 -29.17 -1.84 -29.03
C ARG A 58 -30.65 -2.19 -28.83
N ASP A 59 -30.96 -3.48 -28.92
CA ASP A 59 -32.33 -3.98 -28.86
C ASP A 59 -32.66 -4.60 -27.50
N MET A 60 -31.69 -4.70 -26.58
CA MET A 60 -31.86 -5.30 -25.27
C MET A 60 -32.35 -4.28 -24.23
N THR A 61 -33.25 -4.72 -23.38
CA THR A 61 -33.63 -3.98 -22.17
C THR A 61 -32.49 -3.98 -21.14
N PRO A 62 -32.45 -3.02 -20.21
CA PRO A 62 -31.46 -3.01 -19.14
C PRO A 62 -31.43 -4.30 -18.28
N GLN A 63 -32.56 -4.97 -18.14
CA GLN A 63 -32.67 -6.22 -17.41
C GLN A 63 -32.00 -7.37 -18.17
N GLU A 64 -32.25 -7.47 -19.46
CA GLU A 64 -31.63 -8.48 -20.34
C GLU A 64 -30.09 -8.27 -20.40
N VAL A 65 -29.64 -7.02 -20.52
CA VAL A 65 -28.20 -6.71 -20.48
C VAL A 65 -27.57 -7.18 -19.17
N ARG A 66 -28.20 -6.92 -18.01
CA ARG A 66 -27.68 -7.38 -16.71
C ARG A 66 -27.65 -8.90 -16.59
N ALA A 67 -28.65 -9.59 -17.17
CA ALA A 67 -28.69 -11.05 -17.13
C ALA A 67 -27.63 -11.66 -18.03
N LYS A 68 -27.43 -11.12 -19.24
CA LYS A 68 -26.47 -11.64 -20.21
C LYS A 68 -25.01 -11.28 -19.88
N TYR A 69 -24.81 -10.08 -19.35
CA TYR A 69 -23.47 -9.54 -19.01
C TYR A 69 -23.40 -9.19 -17.52
N PRO A 70 -23.45 -10.19 -16.64
CA PRO A 70 -23.39 -9.95 -15.21
C PRO A 70 -22.07 -9.25 -14.84
N LYS A 71 -22.17 -8.17 -14.05
CA LYS A 71 -20.98 -7.41 -13.62
C LYS A 71 -20.88 -7.33 -12.11
N PHE A 72 -19.66 -7.22 -11.64
CA PHE A 72 -19.34 -6.88 -10.27
C PHE A 72 -18.37 -5.69 -10.27
N PHE A 73 -18.72 -4.66 -9.54
CA PHE A 73 -17.87 -3.47 -9.39
C PHE A 73 -17.68 -3.20 -7.90
N ALA A 74 -16.44 -3.10 -7.49
CA ALA A 74 -16.10 -2.74 -6.14
C ALA A 74 -14.94 -1.75 -6.14
N THR A 75 -14.87 -0.92 -5.11
CA THR A 75 -13.77 0.00 -4.86
C THR A 75 -13.61 0.21 -3.37
N ILE A 76 -12.53 0.85 -2.97
CA ILE A 76 -12.28 1.28 -1.60
C ILE A 76 -12.14 2.80 -1.55
N PRO A 77 -12.32 3.44 -0.38
CA PRO A 77 -11.91 4.82 -0.20
C PRO A 77 -10.43 4.98 -0.57
N TYR A 78 -10.13 5.87 -1.51
CA TYR A 78 -8.76 6.07 -1.97
C TYR A 78 -7.89 6.66 -0.87
N ALA A 79 -6.73 6.05 -0.64
CA ALA A 79 -5.77 6.53 0.32
C ALA A 79 -5.13 7.85 -0.15
N TYR A 80 -4.81 8.74 0.79
CA TYR A 80 -4.03 9.93 0.50
C TYR A 80 -2.56 9.56 0.20
N MET A 81 -1.94 10.32 -0.69
CA MET A 81 -0.50 10.17 -1.05
C MET A 81 0.44 10.88 -0.06
N ASN A 82 0.04 11.04 1.20
CA ASN A 82 0.79 11.78 2.21
C ASN A 82 1.64 10.91 3.13
N GLY A 83 1.73 9.64 2.85
CA GLY A 83 2.51 8.67 3.63
C GLY A 83 2.33 7.24 3.15
N SER A 84 2.98 6.30 3.84
CA SER A 84 2.89 4.88 3.54
C SER A 84 1.51 4.31 3.87
N LEU A 85 1.09 3.30 3.10
CA LEU A 85 -0.11 2.54 3.43
C LEU A 85 0.09 1.78 4.76
N HIS A 86 -0.94 1.74 5.57
CA HIS A 86 -0.94 1.03 6.85
C HIS A 86 -1.87 -0.18 6.81
N LEU A 87 -1.86 -0.98 7.90
CA LEU A 87 -2.64 -2.22 8.01
C LEU A 87 -4.14 -2.01 7.74
N GLY A 88 -4.72 -0.87 8.10
CA GLY A 88 -6.12 -0.56 7.82
C GLY A 88 -6.43 -0.51 6.33
N HIS A 89 -5.53 0.07 5.52
CA HIS A 89 -5.66 0.05 4.06
C HIS A 89 -5.54 -1.37 3.50
N ALA A 90 -4.55 -2.14 3.96
CA ALA A 90 -4.36 -3.53 3.55
C ALA A 90 -5.57 -4.40 3.86
N PHE A 91 -6.18 -4.22 5.04
CA PHE A 91 -7.39 -4.94 5.44
C PHE A 91 -8.58 -4.65 4.52
N THR A 92 -8.81 -3.39 4.17
CA THR A 92 -9.90 -3.00 3.26
C THR A 92 -9.63 -3.50 1.84
N LEU A 93 -8.40 -3.33 1.35
CA LEU A 93 -7.97 -3.79 0.03
C LEU A 93 -8.17 -5.29 -0.13
N SER A 94 -7.70 -6.09 0.85
CA SER A 94 -7.82 -7.55 0.80
C SER A 94 -9.26 -8.03 0.69
N LYS A 95 -10.19 -7.42 1.41
CA LYS A 95 -11.62 -7.78 1.33
C LYS A 95 -12.18 -7.61 -0.08
N VAL A 96 -11.88 -6.48 -0.71
CA VAL A 96 -12.38 -6.18 -2.06
C VAL A 96 -11.67 -7.05 -3.09
N GLU A 97 -10.36 -7.28 -2.95
CA GLU A 97 -9.59 -8.16 -3.83
C GLU A 97 -10.14 -9.59 -3.82
N PHE A 98 -10.36 -10.17 -2.64
CA PHE A 98 -10.97 -11.51 -2.54
C PHE A 98 -12.37 -11.57 -3.12
N ALA A 99 -13.22 -10.58 -2.84
CA ALA A 99 -14.57 -10.53 -3.39
C ALA A 99 -14.56 -10.43 -4.93
N THR A 100 -13.71 -9.56 -5.47
CA THR A 100 -13.58 -9.35 -6.92
C THR A 100 -13.02 -10.59 -7.61
N GLY A 101 -12.02 -11.24 -7.02
CA GLY A 101 -11.46 -12.49 -7.52
C GLY A 101 -12.50 -13.60 -7.54
N TYR A 102 -13.26 -13.76 -6.47
CA TYR A 102 -14.36 -14.74 -6.40
C TYR A 102 -15.43 -14.50 -7.49
N GLU A 103 -15.89 -13.27 -7.63
CA GLU A 103 -16.90 -12.92 -8.63
C GLU A 103 -16.41 -13.10 -10.07
N ARG A 104 -15.11 -12.87 -10.31
CA ARG A 104 -14.47 -13.17 -11.60
C ARG A 104 -14.45 -14.66 -11.88
N MET A 105 -14.11 -15.50 -10.88
CA MET A 105 -14.19 -16.96 -11.02
C MET A 105 -15.63 -17.46 -11.27
N CYS A 106 -16.64 -16.74 -10.78
CA CYS A 106 -18.05 -17.01 -11.09
C CYS A 106 -18.47 -16.53 -12.49
N GLY A 107 -17.55 -16.06 -13.33
CA GLY A 107 -17.82 -15.64 -14.70
C GLY A 107 -18.38 -14.23 -14.85
N LYS A 108 -18.39 -13.43 -13.79
CA LYS A 108 -18.83 -12.02 -13.88
C LYS A 108 -17.72 -11.14 -14.44
N ARG A 109 -18.12 -10.07 -15.11
CA ARG A 109 -17.23 -8.97 -15.48
C ARG A 109 -16.90 -8.18 -14.22
N ALA A 110 -15.78 -8.52 -13.58
CA ALA A 110 -15.39 -8.00 -12.29
C ALA A 110 -14.34 -6.90 -12.44
N LEU A 111 -14.65 -5.70 -11.98
CA LEU A 111 -13.78 -4.52 -12.03
C LEU A 111 -13.53 -3.99 -10.62
N PHE A 112 -12.25 -3.85 -10.29
CA PHE A 112 -11.78 -3.21 -9.06
C PHE A 112 -10.79 -2.09 -9.41
N PRO A 113 -11.26 -0.88 -9.73
CA PRO A 113 -10.36 0.26 -9.91
C PRO A 113 -9.85 0.74 -8.56
N TRP A 114 -8.55 1.03 -8.52
CA TRP A 114 -7.91 1.64 -7.36
C TRP A 114 -7.07 2.83 -7.77
N ALA A 115 -7.05 3.86 -6.92
CA ALA A 115 -6.28 5.09 -7.13
C ALA A 115 -5.86 5.70 -5.79
N PHE A 116 -5.11 6.77 -5.85
CA PHE A 116 -4.79 7.61 -4.71
C PHE A 116 -5.58 8.91 -4.72
N HIS A 117 -5.87 9.44 -3.54
CA HIS A 117 -6.45 10.76 -3.38
C HIS A 117 -5.32 11.80 -3.39
N CYS A 118 -5.27 12.61 -4.45
CA CYS A 118 -4.15 13.50 -4.74
C CYS A 118 -4.44 14.98 -4.43
N THR A 119 -5.54 15.29 -3.74
CA THR A 119 -5.97 16.68 -3.46
C THR A 119 -6.34 16.88 -1.99
N GLY A 120 -6.53 18.14 -1.60
CA GLY A 120 -6.98 18.52 -0.27
C GLY A 120 -5.87 18.86 0.71
N MET A 121 -6.26 19.21 1.93
CA MET A 121 -5.33 19.68 2.98
C MET A 121 -4.24 18.67 3.35
N PRO A 122 -4.49 17.35 3.43
CA PRO A 122 -3.44 16.39 3.72
C PRO A 122 -2.31 16.38 2.68
N ILE A 123 -2.67 16.55 1.41
CA ILE A 123 -1.69 16.59 0.31
C ILE A 123 -0.91 17.91 0.34
N ARG A 124 -1.57 19.03 0.63
CA ARG A 124 -0.90 20.34 0.79
C ARG A 124 0.09 20.28 1.95
N ALA A 125 -0.31 19.75 3.10
CA ALA A 125 0.57 19.62 4.25
C ALA A 125 1.79 18.72 3.97
N ALA A 126 1.59 17.63 3.22
CA ALA A 126 2.69 16.75 2.80
C ALA A 126 3.66 17.47 1.84
N ALA A 127 3.14 18.25 0.88
CA ALA A 127 3.96 19.05 -0.02
C ALA A 127 4.77 20.11 0.73
N ASP A 128 4.15 20.83 1.65
CA ASP A 128 4.83 21.85 2.48
C ASP A 128 5.89 21.21 3.39
N LYS A 129 5.66 19.99 3.88
CA LYS A 129 6.65 19.21 4.63
C LYS A 129 7.83 18.85 3.74
N LEU A 130 7.58 18.28 2.56
CA LEU A 130 8.62 17.87 1.62
C LEU A 130 9.50 19.06 1.18
N ILE A 131 8.90 20.22 0.91
CA ILE A 131 9.65 21.45 0.58
C ILE A 131 10.61 21.82 1.71
N ARG A 132 10.15 21.73 2.97
CA ARG A 132 11.02 22.02 4.12
C ARG A 132 12.16 21.01 4.25
N GLU A 133 11.87 19.72 4.04
CA GLU A 133 12.88 18.65 4.09
C GLU A 133 13.92 18.82 2.98
N ILE A 134 13.50 19.14 1.76
CA ILE A 134 14.42 19.45 0.65
C ILE A 134 15.31 20.65 0.97
N ASN A 135 14.75 21.71 1.56
CA ASN A 135 15.53 22.89 1.96
C ASN A 135 16.53 22.59 3.09
N MET A 136 16.23 21.63 3.96
CA MET A 136 17.09 21.23 5.08
C MET A 136 18.17 20.23 4.65
N PHE A 137 17.84 19.28 3.80
CA PHE A 137 18.69 18.11 3.51
C PHE A 137 19.24 18.07 2.07
N GLY A 138 18.79 18.98 1.20
CA GLY A 138 19.11 18.97 -0.23
C GLY A 138 18.11 18.16 -1.05
N GLU A 139 18.12 18.34 -2.37
CA GLU A 139 17.19 17.66 -3.30
C GLU A 139 17.37 16.12 -3.32
N ASP A 140 18.58 15.66 -3.04
CA ASP A 140 18.95 14.24 -2.97
C ASP A 140 18.89 13.66 -1.55
N PHE A 141 18.47 14.45 -0.56
CA PHE A 141 18.43 14.10 0.85
C PHE A 141 19.79 13.64 1.44
N SER A 142 20.91 14.00 0.81
CA SER A 142 22.24 13.61 1.28
C SER A 142 22.58 14.14 2.69
N GLY A 143 21.98 15.24 3.12
CA GLY A 143 22.13 15.80 4.46
C GLY A 143 21.33 15.09 5.57
N PHE A 144 20.47 14.14 5.24
CA PHE A 144 19.55 13.52 6.21
C PHE A 144 20.28 12.66 7.25
N GLU A 145 21.19 11.81 6.84
CA GLU A 145 21.94 10.92 7.75
C GLU A 145 22.80 11.70 8.76
N GLU A 146 23.38 12.82 8.32
CA GLU A 146 24.15 13.68 9.19
C GLU A 146 23.26 14.38 10.23
N HIS A 147 22.09 14.84 9.80
CA HIS A 147 21.11 15.45 10.70
C HIS A 147 20.59 14.45 11.75
N GLU A 148 20.24 13.22 11.36
CA GLU A 148 19.84 12.17 12.31
C GLU A 148 20.93 11.89 13.36
N ARG A 149 22.19 11.84 12.92
CA ARG A 149 23.31 11.62 13.84
C ARG A 149 23.44 12.76 14.83
N GLN A 150 23.35 14.02 14.37
CA GLN A 150 23.42 15.20 15.25
C GLN A 150 22.28 15.27 16.24
N GLU A 151 21.07 14.92 15.83
CA GLU A 151 19.90 14.85 16.71
C GLU A 151 20.04 13.74 17.76
N ALA A 152 20.57 12.59 17.38
CA ALA A 152 20.85 11.49 18.31
C ALA A 152 21.91 11.86 19.34
N GLU A 153 22.96 12.58 18.92
CA GLU A 153 24.02 13.08 19.82
C GLU A 153 23.47 14.10 20.84
N LYS A 154 22.62 15.03 20.40
CA LYS A 154 21.97 16.02 21.28
C LYS A 154 21.03 15.36 22.30
N ALA A 155 20.32 14.29 21.91
CA ALA A 155 19.42 13.57 22.80
C ALA A 155 20.15 12.79 23.91
N VAL A 156 21.45 12.58 23.79
CA VAL A 156 22.28 11.88 24.79
C VAL A 156 22.95 12.84 25.76
N GLU A 157 23.04 14.13 25.44
CA GLU A 157 23.57 15.13 26.39
C GLU A 157 22.54 15.36 27.51
N PRO A 158 22.90 15.12 28.80
CA PRO A 158 22.01 15.38 29.91
C PRO A 158 21.80 16.90 30.07
N GLU A 159 20.56 17.33 30.21
CA GLU A 159 20.23 18.70 30.61
C GLU A 159 21.04 19.09 31.86
N GLN A 160 21.89 20.11 31.72
CA GLN A 160 22.66 20.67 32.86
C GLN A 160 21.78 21.60 33.69
#